data_7279cc05a78d4938cfbe1a205bfa1e18
#
_entry.id   7279cc05a78d4938cfbe1a205bfa1e18
#
_cell.length_a   1.000
_cell.length_b   1.000
_cell.length_c   1.000
_cell.angle_alpha   90.00
_cell.angle_beta   90.00
_cell.angle_gamma   90.00
#
_symmetry.space_group_name_H-M   'P 1'
#
loop_
_entity.id
_entity.type
_entity.pdbx_description
1 polymer ?
#
loop_
_entity_poly.entity_id
_entity_poly.type
_entity_poly.pdbx_seq_one_letter_code
_entity_poly.pdbx_strand_id
1 'polypeptide(L)'
;ANISIMGTSGAGKTFTLQLMALRMRRKGIQVFIIAPLKGHEFLRACRNTGGEFIQISPASKNCINVMEIRKTDKSVDELLDGAPIEKSELAAKIQQLHIFFSLLIPDMNHEERQLLDEALVKTYNKKGITHDNESLENPDDPGHYREMPILGDLYDILVATPETKRMANILNRLVHGSASTFNQHTNVNLDNKYTVLDISELSGDLLTAGMFVALDYVWDKTKENRPVEKAVFIDECWQLIG
;
A
#
# COMPACT_ATOMS: atom_id res chain seq x y z
N ALA A 1 -1.59 17.59 -12.43
CA ALA A 1 -1.35 17.28 -13.84
C ALA A 1 -0.74 15.88 -13.96
N ASN A 2 -1.18 15.11 -14.95
CA ASN A 2 -0.61 13.81 -15.25
C ASN A 2 0.35 13.93 -16.44
N ILE A 3 1.54 13.33 -16.31
CA ILE A 3 2.57 13.35 -17.35
C ILE A 3 2.97 11.90 -17.66
N SER A 4 3.00 11.54 -18.92
CA SER A 4 3.48 10.25 -19.39
C SER A 4 4.77 10.42 -20.19
N ILE A 5 5.79 9.61 -19.88
CA ILE A 5 7.07 9.61 -20.58
C ILE A 5 7.21 8.25 -21.29
N MET A 6 7.21 8.28 -22.61
CA MET A 6 7.32 7.08 -23.44
C MET A 6 8.64 7.07 -24.23
N GLY A 7 9.13 5.88 -24.54
CA GLY A 7 10.33 5.67 -25.33
C GLY A 7 10.81 4.23 -25.28
N THR A 8 11.67 3.86 -26.19
CA THR A 8 12.30 2.54 -26.23
C THR A 8 13.25 2.33 -25.05
N SER A 9 13.63 1.09 -24.81
CA SER A 9 14.65 0.78 -23.78
C SER A 9 15.95 1.53 -24.12
N GLY A 10 16.59 2.11 -23.10
CA GLY A 10 17.82 2.90 -23.28
C GLY A 10 17.61 4.35 -23.73
N ALA A 11 16.39 4.79 -23.99
CA ALA A 11 16.10 6.16 -24.45
C ALA A 11 16.19 7.25 -23.34
N GLY A 12 16.65 6.91 -22.14
CA GLY A 12 16.85 7.86 -21.07
C GLY A 12 15.58 8.20 -20.27
N LYS A 13 14.52 7.37 -20.32
CA LYS A 13 13.27 7.60 -19.57
C LYS A 13 13.50 7.75 -18.07
N THR A 14 14.22 6.80 -17.47
CA THR A 14 14.54 6.81 -16.04
C THR A 14 15.39 8.03 -15.66
N PHE A 15 16.34 8.42 -16.51
CA PHE A 15 17.12 9.65 -16.29
C PHE A 15 16.22 10.90 -16.30
N THR A 16 15.33 11.01 -17.28
CA THR A 16 14.38 12.13 -17.39
C THR A 16 13.47 12.19 -16.16
N LEU A 17 12.94 11.04 -15.72
CA LEU A 17 12.12 10.93 -14.52
C LEU A 17 12.88 11.44 -13.29
N GLN A 18 14.12 10.97 -13.09
CA GLN A 18 14.95 11.39 -11.96
C GLN A 18 15.25 12.90 -12.01
N LEU A 19 15.53 13.44 -13.17
CA LEU A 19 15.80 14.87 -13.34
C LEU A 19 14.56 15.71 -12.96
N MET A 20 13.37 15.28 -13.40
CA MET A 20 12.11 15.93 -13.05
C MET A 20 11.86 15.87 -11.54
N ALA A 21 12.04 14.70 -10.94
CA ALA A 21 11.87 14.47 -9.52
C ALA A 21 12.80 15.37 -8.68
N LEU A 22 14.06 15.49 -9.04
CA LEU A 22 15.03 16.35 -8.38
C LEU A 22 14.68 17.85 -8.52
N ARG A 23 14.20 18.27 -9.69
CA ARG A 23 13.74 19.64 -9.91
C ARG A 23 12.50 19.97 -9.05
N MET A 24 11.57 19.06 -8.96
CA MET A 24 10.38 19.21 -8.12
C MET A 24 10.77 19.28 -6.63
N ARG A 25 11.67 18.41 -6.20
CA ARG A 25 12.20 18.45 -4.83
C ARG A 25 12.84 19.80 -4.50
N ARG A 26 13.58 20.40 -5.43
CA ARG A 26 14.19 21.73 -5.28
C ARG A 26 13.15 22.84 -5.11
N LYS A 27 11.97 22.67 -5.69
CA LYS A 27 10.85 23.62 -5.55
C LYS A 27 10.05 23.44 -4.25
N GLY A 28 10.47 22.52 -3.38
CA GLY A 28 9.76 22.24 -2.12
C GLY A 28 8.64 21.22 -2.24
N ILE A 29 8.47 20.60 -3.40
CA ILE A 29 7.47 19.54 -3.62
C ILE A 29 7.98 18.26 -2.96
N GLN A 30 7.10 17.58 -2.21
CA GLN A 30 7.39 16.26 -1.68
C GLN A 30 7.28 15.21 -2.78
N VAL A 31 8.34 14.41 -2.95
CA VAL A 31 8.48 13.48 -4.08
C VAL A 31 8.43 12.04 -3.58
N PHE A 32 7.63 11.22 -4.26
CA PHE A 32 7.59 9.77 -4.11
C PHE A 32 7.91 9.11 -5.44
N ILE A 33 8.81 8.13 -5.42
CA ILE A 33 9.15 7.33 -6.59
C ILE A 33 8.88 5.87 -6.27
N ILE A 34 8.11 5.19 -7.12
CA ILE A 34 7.90 3.73 -7.06
C ILE A 34 8.68 3.10 -8.21
N ALA A 35 9.61 2.22 -7.86
CA ALA A 35 10.52 1.57 -8.81
C ALA A 35 10.28 0.05 -8.82
N PRO A 36 9.47 -0.47 -9.78
CA PRO A 36 9.19 -1.90 -9.90
C PRO A 36 10.31 -2.69 -10.58
N LEU A 37 11.18 -2.01 -11.30
CA LEU A 37 12.36 -2.59 -11.96
C LEU A 37 13.56 -1.68 -11.68
N LYS A 38 14.75 -2.29 -11.60
CA LYS A 38 16.02 -1.54 -11.51
C LYS A 38 16.05 -0.46 -10.40
N GLY A 39 15.43 -0.74 -9.26
CA GLY A 39 15.34 0.23 -8.15
C GLY A 39 16.69 0.82 -7.72
N HIS A 40 17.77 0.06 -7.85
CA HIS A 40 19.12 0.51 -7.53
C HIS A 40 19.58 1.75 -8.31
N GLU A 41 19.02 2.00 -9.51
CA GLU A 41 19.35 3.19 -10.30
C GLU A 41 18.94 4.50 -9.59
N PHE A 42 17.96 4.43 -8.71
CA PHE A 42 17.47 5.58 -7.93
C PHE A 42 18.25 5.84 -6.63
N LEU A 43 19.07 4.88 -6.20
CA LEU A 43 19.71 4.93 -4.88
C LEU A 43 20.67 6.12 -4.74
N ARG A 44 21.49 6.37 -5.77
CA ARG A 44 22.50 7.43 -5.73
C ARG A 44 21.88 8.82 -5.63
N ALA A 45 20.89 9.10 -6.47
CA ALA A 45 20.18 10.39 -6.45
C ALA A 45 19.41 10.57 -5.14
N CYS A 46 18.79 9.52 -4.62
CA CYS A 46 18.09 9.52 -3.36
C CYS A 46 19.03 9.89 -2.19
N ARG A 47 20.18 9.23 -2.09
CA ARG A 47 21.18 9.54 -1.05
C ARG A 47 21.73 10.95 -1.14
N ASN A 48 22.02 11.42 -2.34
CA ASN A 48 22.59 12.76 -2.56
C ASN A 48 21.62 13.89 -2.19
N THR A 49 20.34 13.64 -2.16
CA THR A 49 19.31 14.62 -1.77
C THR A 49 18.90 14.52 -0.30
N GLY A 50 19.52 13.61 0.47
CA GLY A 50 19.09 13.30 1.82
C GLY A 50 17.74 12.59 1.86
N GLY A 51 17.37 11.92 0.76
CA GLY A 51 16.15 11.14 0.65
C GLY A 51 16.21 9.81 1.39
N GLU A 52 15.08 9.14 1.45
CA GLU A 52 14.93 7.82 2.03
C GLU A 52 14.69 6.76 0.96
N PHE A 53 15.54 5.75 0.93
CA PHE A 53 15.44 4.61 0.03
C PHE A 53 14.90 3.41 0.81
N ILE A 54 13.68 3.01 0.49
CA ILE A 54 12.96 1.93 1.16
C ILE A 54 12.83 0.75 0.19
N GLN A 55 13.51 -0.34 0.50
CA GLN A 55 13.39 -1.59 -0.25
C GLN A 55 12.32 -2.48 0.38
N ILE A 56 11.32 -2.85 -0.40
CA ILE A 56 10.28 -3.81 -0.03
C ILE A 56 10.58 -5.11 -0.76
N SER A 57 10.96 -6.13 -0.01
CA SER A 57 11.28 -7.46 -0.56
C SER A 57 11.21 -8.53 0.52
N PRO A 58 11.17 -9.83 0.15
CA PRO A 58 11.22 -10.91 1.12
C PRO A 58 12.50 -10.90 1.98
N ALA A 59 13.61 -10.39 1.45
CA ALA A 59 14.91 -10.32 2.14
C ALA A 59 15.06 -9.06 3.02
N SER A 60 14.21 -8.07 2.86
CA SER A 60 14.20 -6.84 3.63
C SER A 60 13.37 -7.01 4.91
N LYS A 61 13.62 -6.17 5.91
CA LYS A 61 12.79 -6.09 7.12
C LYS A 61 11.65 -5.08 6.99
N ASN A 62 11.62 -4.31 5.90
CA ASN A 62 10.63 -3.27 5.67
C ASN A 62 9.28 -3.90 5.30
N CYS A 63 8.21 -3.41 5.90
CA CYS A 63 6.87 -3.86 5.65
C CYS A 63 5.89 -2.68 5.60
N ILE A 64 4.99 -2.74 4.63
CA ILE A 64 3.76 -1.96 4.60
C ILE A 64 2.62 -2.96 4.83
N ASN A 65 1.91 -2.81 5.95
CA ASN A 65 0.80 -3.70 6.28
C ASN A 65 -0.41 -3.41 5.39
N VAL A 66 -0.73 -4.35 4.51
CA VAL A 66 -1.88 -4.20 3.59
C VAL A 66 -3.22 -4.13 4.33
N MET A 67 -3.29 -4.68 5.55
CA MET A 67 -4.51 -4.69 6.38
C MET A 67 -4.73 -3.36 7.13
N GLU A 68 -3.74 -2.46 7.13
CA GLU A 68 -3.81 -1.23 7.90
C GLU A 68 -4.81 -0.23 7.32
N ILE A 69 -5.75 0.23 8.15
CA ILE A 69 -6.58 1.39 7.87
C ILE A 69 -5.82 2.60 8.42
N ARG A 70 -5.35 3.46 7.52
CA ARG A 70 -4.57 4.64 7.90
C ARG A 70 -5.48 5.83 8.17
N LYS A 71 -5.14 6.59 9.22
CA LYS A 71 -5.80 7.85 9.49
C LYS A 71 -5.36 8.88 8.45
N THR A 72 -6.33 9.40 7.69
CA THR A 72 -6.09 10.44 6.68
C THR A 72 -6.87 11.70 7.03
N ASP A 73 -6.39 12.87 6.57
CA ASP A 73 -7.13 14.11 6.71
C ASP A 73 -8.44 14.03 5.90
N LYS A 74 -9.55 14.42 6.52
CA LYS A 74 -10.84 14.51 5.81
C LYS A 74 -10.72 15.51 4.66
N SER A 75 -11.30 15.18 3.52
CA SER A 75 -11.25 16.05 2.35
C SER A 75 -12.05 17.34 2.61
N VAL A 76 -11.52 18.47 2.11
CA VAL A 76 -12.25 19.77 2.19
C VAL A 76 -13.58 19.65 1.44
N ASP A 77 -13.64 18.85 0.39
CA ASP A 77 -14.86 18.58 -0.37
C ASP A 77 -15.90 17.85 0.49
N GLU A 78 -15.48 16.96 1.40
CA GLU A 78 -16.36 16.33 2.40
C GLU A 78 -16.90 17.32 3.43
N LEU A 79 -16.20 18.45 3.62
CA LEU A 79 -16.61 19.51 4.55
C LEU A 79 -17.48 20.58 3.87
N LEU A 80 -17.42 20.72 2.53
CA LEU A 80 -18.11 21.76 1.78
C LEU A 80 -19.48 21.34 1.23
N ASP A 81 -19.73 20.05 1.06
CA ASP A 81 -20.97 19.53 0.46
C ASP A 81 -22.14 19.28 1.43
N GLY A 82 -22.13 19.89 2.60
CA GLY A 82 -23.22 19.79 3.57
C GLY A 82 -23.43 18.37 4.10
N ALA A 83 -23.47 18.15 5.39
CA ALA A 83 -23.58 16.90 6.12
C ALA A 83 -22.90 15.71 5.38
N PRO A 84 -21.63 15.44 5.62
CA PRO A 84 -20.92 14.36 4.94
C PRO A 84 -21.65 13.05 5.18
N ILE A 85 -21.93 12.31 4.11
CA ILE A 85 -22.31 10.90 4.25
C ILE A 85 -21.07 10.21 4.81
N GLU A 86 -21.13 9.87 6.09
CA GLU A 86 -20.03 9.17 6.75
C GLU A 86 -19.89 7.78 6.10
N LYS A 87 -18.81 7.60 5.31
CA LYS A 87 -18.50 6.32 4.68
C LYS A 87 -17.74 5.46 5.66
N SER A 88 -18.11 4.17 5.74
CA SER A 88 -17.36 3.20 6.51
C SER A 88 -15.94 3.04 5.98
N GLU A 89 -14.95 3.39 6.79
CA GLU A 89 -13.53 3.19 6.50
C GLU A 89 -13.20 1.69 6.35
N LEU A 90 -13.82 0.85 7.16
CA LEU A 90 -13.67 -0.59 7.06
C LEU A 90 -14.18 -1.13 5.74
N ALA A 91 -15.36 -0.69 5.28
CA ALA A 91 -15.91 -1.11 4.00
C ALA A 91 -15.00 -0.71 2.83
N ALA A 92 -14.46 0.50 2.86
CA ALA A 92 -13.50 0.96 1.86
C ALA A 92 -12.22 0.12 1.85
N LYS A 93 -11.68 -0.20 3.04
CA LYS A 93 -10.50 -1.07 3.17
C LYS A 93 -10.78 -2.49 2.66
N ILE A 94 -11.93 -3.07 2.96
CA ILE A 94 -12.29 -4.40 2.48
C ILE A 94 -12.38 -4.43 0.95
N GLN A 95 -12.92 -3.40 0.31
CA GLN A 95 -12.92 -3.30 -1.16
C GLN A 95 -11.49 -3.28 -1.73
N GLN A 96 -10.58 -2.55 -1.13
CA GLN A 96 -9.16 -2.54 -1.52
C GLN A 96 -8.52 -3.92 -1.33
N LEU A 97 -8.82 -4.60 -0.23
CA LEU A 97 -8.31 -5.94 0.04
C LEU A 97 -8.85 -6.98 -0.96
N HIS A 98 -10.08 -6.85 -1.43
CA HIS A 98 -10.58 -7.68 -2.51
C HIS A 98 -9.76 -7.51 -3.81
N ILE A 99 -9.32 -6.31 -4.12
CA ILE A 99 -8.41 -6.07 -5.25
C ILE A 99 -7.07 -6.75 -4.99
N PHE A 100 -6.47 -6.53 -3.82
CA PHE A 100 -5.21 -7.16 -3.44
C PHE A 100 -5.25 -8.69 -3.56
N PHE A 101 -6.28 -9.32 -3.00
CA PHE A 101 -6.43 -10.78 -3.07
C PHE A 101 -6.75 -11.30 -4.47
N SER A 102 -7.42 -10.52 -5.31
CA SER A 102 -7.62 -10.90 -6.71
C SER A 102 -6.32 -10.86 -7.53
N LEU A 103 -5.34 -10.07 -7.12
CA LEU A 103 -4.00 -10.09 -7.71
C LEU A 103 -3.19 -11.32 -7.27
N LEU A 104 -3.36 -11.76 -6.02
CA LEU A 104 -2.70 -12.98 -5.50
C LEU A 104 -3.39 -14.27 -5.94
N ILE A 105 -4.70 -14.26 -6.08
CA ILE A 105 -5.53 -15.43 -6.40
C ILE A 105 -6.45 -15.04 -7.57
N PRO A 106 -5.92 -14.95 -8.80
CA PRO A 106 -6.71 -14.48 -9.96
C PRO A 106 -7.88 -15.41 -10.32
N ASP A 107 -7.80 -16.68 -9.97
CA ASP A 107 -8.80 -17.71 -10.23
C ASP A 107 -9.83 -17.89 -9.09
N MET A 108 -9.91 -16.94 -8.16
CA MET A 108 -10.87 -16.95 -7.07
C MET A 108 -12.30 -16.87 -7.61
N ASN A 109 -13.14 -17.83 -7.23
CA ASN A 109 -14.54 -17.85 -7.63
C ASN A 109 -15.42 -16.94 -6.74
N HIS A 110 -16.71 -16.82 -7.09
CA HIS A 110 -17.64 -15.94 -6.37
C HIS A 110 -17.89 -16.38 -4.92
N GLU A 111 -17.96 -17.68 -4.67
CA GLU A 111 -18.14 -18.24 -3.32
C GLU A 111 -16.92 -17.94 -2.44
N GLU A 112 -15.72 -18.17 -2.98
CA GLU A 112 -14.47 -17.84 -2.28
C GLU A 112 -14.37 -16.35 -1.97
N ARG A 113 -14.82 -15.47 -2.87
CA ARG A 113 -14.86 -14.01 -2.62
C ARG A 113 -15.79 -13.66 -1.47
N GLN A 114 -16.95 -14.31 -1.38
CA GLN A 114 -17.89 -14.10 -0.29
C GLN A 114 -17.32 -14.59 1.03
N LEU A 115 -16.70 -15.77 1.05
CA LEU A 115 -16.06 -16.32 2.24
C LEU A 115 -14.88 -15.46 2.71
N LEU A 116 -14.11 -14.91 1.77
CA LEU A 116 -13.04 -13.96 2.07
C LEU A 116 -13.60 -12.68 2.70
N ASP A 117 -14.69 -12.14 2.18
CA ASP A 117 -15.35 -10.96 2.72
C ASP A 117 -15.75 -11.16 4.20
N GLU A 118 -16.40 -12.28 4.48
CA GLU A 118 -16.77 -12.65 5.86
C GLU A 118 -15.55 -12.80 6.76
N ALA A 119 -14.49 -13.44 6.27
CA ALA A 119 -13.26 -13.62 7.02
C ALA A 119 -12.56 -12.28 7.31
N LEU A 120 -12.56 -11.35 6.36
CA LEU A 120 -12.02 -10.00 6.54
C LEU A 120 -12.79 -9.24 7.63
N VAL A 121 -14.12 -9.22 7.55
CA VAL A 121 -14.95 -8.57 8.57
C VAL A 121 -14.67 -9.17 9.97
N LYS A 122 -14.61 -10.49 10.08
CA LYS A 122 -14.28 -11.18 11.34
C LYS A 122 -12.89 -10.80 11.87
N THR A 123 -11.92 -10.67 10.98
CA THR A 123 -10.54 -10.32 11.34
C THR A 123 -10.49 -8.95 12.01
N TYR A 124 -11.13 -7.95 11.42
CA TYR A 124 -11.21 -6.61 12.01
C TYR A 124 -12.05 -6.57 13.29
N ASN A 125 -13.18 -7.28 13.30
CA ASN A 125 -14.03 -7.34 14.48
C ASN A 125 -13.30 -7.91 15.70
N LYS A 126 -12.39 -8.85 15.53
CA LYS A 126 -11.54 -9.36 16.61
C LYS A 126 -10.62 -8.30 17.21
N LYS A 127 -10.29 -7.27 16.46
CA LYS A 127 -9.53 -6.10 16.93
C LYS A 127 -10.42 -4.99 17.48
N GLY A 128 -11.73 -5.20 17.52
CA GLY A 128 -12.71 -4.20 17.95
C GLY A 128 -13.09 -3.18 16.88
N ILE A 129 -12.69 -3.41 15.62
CA ILE A 129 -12.97 -2.52 14.49
C ILE A 129 -14.21 -3.02 13.75
N THR A 130 -15.18 -2.14 13.58
CA THR A 130 -16.46 -2.41 12.92
C THR A 130 -16.73 -1.38 11.81
N HIS A 131 -17.87 -1.46 11.15
CA HIS A 131 -18.29 -0.47 10.15
C HIS A 131 -18.60 0.91 10.76
N ASP A 132 -18.67 1.01 12.07
CA ASP A 132 -18.73 2.29 12.78
C ASP A 132 -17.31 2.87 12.86
N ASN A 133 -17.09 4.03 12.26
CA ASN A 133 -15.77 4.67 12.22
C ASN A 133 -15.26 5.06 13.62
N GLU A 134 -16.13 5.29 14.58
CA GLU A 134 -15.72 5.54 15.97
C GLU A 134 -14.96 4.34 16.56
N SER A 135 -15.24 3.12 16.08
CA SER A 135 -14.53 1.91 16.51
C SER A 135 -13.04 1.89 16.14
N LEU A 136 -12.61 2.72 15.20
CA LEU A 136 -11.20 2.84 14.80
C LEU A 136 -10.34 3.48 15.89
N GLU A 137 -10.91 4.40 16.67
CA GLU A 137 -10.18 5.10 17.72
C GLU A 137 -9.80 4.14 18.86
N ASN A 138 -8.56 4.26 19.34
CA ASN A 138 -8.10 3.51 20.48
C ASN A 138 -8.65 4.15 21.76
N PRO A 139 -9.48 3.47 22.57
CA PRO A 139 -10.03 4.04 23.78
C PRO A 139 -8.98 4.33 24.86
N ASP A 140 -7.83 3.66 24.80
CA ASP A 140 -6.72 3.81 25.75
C ASP A 140 -5.68 4.85 25.28
N ASP A 141 -5.76 5.28 24.01
CA ASP A 141 -4.83 6.25 23.41
C ASP A 141 -5.59 7.18 22.45
N PRO A 142 -6.29 8.20 23.00
CA PRO A 142 -7.09 9.12 22.19
C PRO A 142 -6.26 9.83 21.10
N GLY A 143 -6.80 9.89 19.90
CA GLY A 143 -6.15 10.49 18.73
C GLY A 143 -5.40 9.49 17.87
N HIS A 144 -5.22 8.26 18.33
CA HIS A 144 -4.63 7.17 17.56
C HIS A 144 -5.64 6.06 17.29
N TYR A 145 -5.46 5.34 16.18
CA TYR A 145 -6.27 4.18 15.86
C TYR A 145 -5.87 2.96 16.69
N ARG A 146 -6.79 2.01 16.82
CA ARG A 146 -6.52 0.70 17.39
C ARG A 146 -5.41 0.00 16.61
N GLU A 147 -4.78 -0.98 17.26
CA GLU A 147 -3.86 -1.89 16.56
C GLU A 147 -4.58 -2.57 15.40
N MET A 148 -4.01 -2.44 14.22
CA MET A 148 -4.54 -3.04 13.01
C MET A 148 -4.20 -4.53 12.94
N PRO A 149 -5.07 -5.36 12.34
CA PRO A 149 -4.71 -6.73 12.06
C PRO A 149 -3.55 -6.80 11.06
N ILE A 150 -2.84 -7.91 11.07
CA ILE A 150 -1.83 -8.28 10.08
C ILE A 150 -2.31 -9.50 9.28
N LEU A 151 -1.61 -9.88 8.24
CA LEU A 151 -2.02 -11.00 7.38
C LEU A 151 -2.18 -12.32 8.15
N GLY A 152 -1.37 -12.54 9.19
CA GLY A 152 -1.48 -13.72 10.06
C GLY A 152 -2.81 -13.81 10.80
N ASP A 153 -3.41 -12.68 11.17
CA ASP A 153 -4.72 -12.65 11.82
C ASP A 153 -5.83 -13.14 10.86
N LEU A 154 -5.76 -12.75 9.60
CA LEU A 154 -6.64 -13.26 8.56
C LEU A 154 -6.40 -14.75 8.28
N TYR A 155 -5.13 -15.14 8.18
CA TYR A 155 -4.74 -16.54 7.97
C TYR A 155 -5.37 -17.46 9.02
N ASP A 156 -5.33 -17.08 10.28
CA ASP A 156 -5.88 -17.89 11.38
C ASP A 156 -7.38 -18.13 11.22
N ILE A 157 -8.12 -17.17 10.68
CA ILE A 157 -9.55 -17.33 10.37
C ILE A 157 -9.74 -18.22 9.14
N LEU A 158 -8.98 -18.01 8.07
CA LEU A 158 -9.11 -18.77 6.83
C LEU A 158 -8.74 -20.25 7.01
N VAL A 159 -7.74 -20.57 7.80
CA VAL A 159 -7.28 -21.95 8.01
C VAL A 159 -8.23 -22.76 8.90
N ALA A 160 -9.02 -22.09 9.72
CA ALA A 160 -9.96 -22.73 10.64
C ALA A 160 -11.20 -23.32 9.95
N THR A 161 -11.49 -22.94 8.71
CA THR A 161 -12.66 -23.36 7.95
C THR A 161 -12.22 -24.14 6.71
N PRO A 162 -12.74 -25.37 6.48
CA PRO A 162 -12.33 -26.19 5.34
C PRO A 162 -12.54 -25.50 3.99
N GLU A 163 -13.61 -24.74 3.83
CA GLU A 163 -13.99 -24.06 2.59
C GLU A 163 -13.01 -22.95 2.20
N THR A 164 -12.31 -22.38 3.18
CA THR A 164 -11.32 -21.31 2.96
C THR A 164 -9.88 -21.78 3.03
N LYS A 165 -9.65 -23.07 3.21
CA LYS A 165 -8.31 -23.64 3.37
C LYS A 165 -7.42 -23.42 2.15
N ARG A 166 -7.97 -23.45 0.95
CA ARG A 166 -7.22 -23.16 -0.29
C ARG A 166 -6.64 -21.73 -0.25
N MET A 167 -7.45 -20.75 0.14
CA MET A 167 -6.99 -19.35 0.28
C MET A 167 -5.93 -19.21 1.37
N ALA A 168 -6.12 -19.91 2.49
CA ALA A 168 -5.11 -19.95 3.57
C ALA A 168 -3.77 -20.53 3.07
N ASN A 169 -3.81 -21.61 2.31
CA ASN A 169 -2.60 -22.22 1.76
C ASN A 169 -1.85 -21.27 0.82
N ILE A 170 -2.55 -20.50 0.00
CA ILE A 170 -1.94 -19.52 -0.90
C ILE A 170 -1.36 -18.35 -0.07
N LEU A 171 -2.09 -17.86 0.91
CA LEU A 171 -1.64 -16.78 1.79
C LEU A 171 -0.46 -17.18 2.67
N ASN A 172 -0.29 -18.47 2.93
CA ASN A 172 0.73 -18.99 3.84
C ASN A 172 2.16 -18.56 3.46
N ARG A 173 2.44 -18.36 2.17
CA ARG A 173 3.74 -17.85 1.72
C ARG A 173 4.08 -16.49 2.34
N LEU A 174 3.07 -15.64 2.53
CA LEU A 174 3.19 -14.29 3.09
C LEU A 174 3.10 -14.26 4.63
N VAL A 175 2.71 -15.37 5.25
CA VAL A 175 2.52 -15.45 6.71
C VAL A 175 3.62 -16.24 7.40
N HIS A 176 3.89 -17.47 6.94
CA HIS A 176 4.90 -18.36 7.52
C HIS A 176 5.97 -18.80 6.51
N GLY A 177 5.78 -18.54 5.23
CA GLY A 177 6.67 -18.96 4.16
C GLY A 177 7.81 -18.01 3.87
N SER A 178 8.34 -18.09 2.66
CA SER A 178 9.52 -17.33 2.21
C SER A 178 9.34 -15.81 2.17
N ALA A 179 8.10 -15.33 2.13
CA ALA A 179 7.76 -13.91 2.13
C ALA A 179 7.07 -13.47 3.43
N SER A 180 7.38 -14.10 4.56
CA SER A 180 6.80 -13.80 5.87
C SER A 180 7.11 -12.39 6.39
N THR A 181 8.06 -11.71 5.79
CA THR A 181 8.33 -10.29 6.06
C THR A 181 7.09 -9.41 5.88
N PHE A 182 6.16 -9.79 5.01
CA PHE A 182 4.90 -9.06 4.79
C PHE A 182 3.87 -9.26 5.92
N ASN A 183 4.09 -10.20 6.82
CA ASN A 183 3.23 -10.44 7.97
C ASN A 183 3.67 -9.64 9.18
N GLN A 184 3.63 -8.32 9.07
CA GLN A 184 4.05 -7.39 10.13
C GLN A 184 3.20 -6.13 10.08
N HIS A 185 3.21 -5.37 11.18
CA HIS A 185 2.74 -3.99 11.16
C HIS A 185 3.64 -3.13 10.29
N THR A 186 3.09 -2.04 9.74
CA THR A 186 3.87 -1.07 8.97
C THR A 186 5.03 -0.54 9.81
N ASN A 187 6.25 -0.66 9.31
CA ASN A 187 7.48 -0.24 9.99
C ASN A 187 8.30 0.77 9.20
N VAL A 188 7.73 1.32 8.14
CA VAL A 188 8.31 2.39 7.33
C VAL A 188 7.36 3.57 7.29
N ASN A 189 7.91 4.79 7.15
CA ASN A 189 7.11 5.99 6.95
C ASN A 189 7.53 6.73 5.69
N LEU A 190 6.64 7.56 5.16
CA LEU A 190 6.84 8.34 3.94
C LEU A 190 7.01 9.84 4.24
N ASP A 191 7.53 10.20 5.40
CA ASP A 191 7.62 11.60 5.84
C ASP A 191 8.79 12.35 5.19
N ASN A 192 9.77 11.64 4.67
CA ASN A 192 10.88 12.27 3.96
C ASN A 192 10.38 12.99 2.70
N LYS A 193 11.00 14.11 2.40
CA LYS A 193 10.63 14.94 1.23
C LYS A 193 11.03 14.33 -0.11
N TYR A 194 11.83 13.28 -0.10
CA TYR A 194 12.21 12.52 -1.28
C TYR A 194 12.32 11.04 -0.89
N THR A 195 11.33 10.25 -1.27
CA THR A 195 11.25 8.83 -0.90
C THR A 195 11.21 7.97 -2.14
N VAL A 196 12.06 6.96 -2.19
CA VAL A 196 12.05 5.90 -3.22
C VAL A 196 11.58 4.62 -2.58
N LEU A 197 10.52 4.04 -3.12
CA LEU A 197 10.05 2.69 -2.81
C LEU A 197 10.56 1.75 -3.89
N ASP A 198 11.59 0.98 -3.56
CA ASP A 198 12.15 -0.04 -4.42
C ASP A 198 11.45 -1.37 -4.18
N ILE A 199 10.66 -1.82 -5.15
CA ILE A 199 9.97 -3.11 -5.14
C ILE A 199 10.53 -4.08 -6.21
N SER A 200 11.69 -3.77 -6.76
CA SER A 200 12.29 -4.52 -7.89
C SER A 200 12.73 -5.94 -7.54
N GLU A 201 12.88 -6.25 -6.26
CA GLU A 201 13.19 -7.61 -5.79
C GLU A 201 11.95 -8.53 -5.70
N LEU A 202 10.75 -7.97 -5.89
CA LEU A 202 9.53 -8.76 -5.99
C LEU A 202 9.37 -9.28 -7.42
N SER A 203 8.80 -10.46 -7.57
CA SER A 203 8.57 -11.07 -8.88
C SER A 203 7.17 -11.67 -9.00
N GLY A 204 6.67 -11.77 -10.22
CA GLY A 204 5.37 -12.36 -10.52
C GLY A 204 4.21 -11.68 -9.80
N ASP A 205 3.35 -12.47 -9.18
CA ASP A 205 2.19 -11.99 -8.43
C ASP A 205 2.55 -11.11 -7.24
N LEU A 206 3.71 -11.34 -6.60
CA LEU A 206 4.19 -10.47 -5.51
C LEU A 206 4.57 -9.08 -6.01
N LEU A 207 5.10 -8.95 -7.22
CA LEU A 207 5.40 -7.63 -7.79
C LEU A 207 4.12 -6.82 -7.99
N THR A 208 3.11 -7.41 -8.59
CA THR A 208 1.81 -6.76 -8.83
C THR A 208 1.13 -6.38 -7.52
N ALA A 209 1.09 -7.31 -6.56
CA ALA A 209 0.55 -7.05 -5.23
C ALA A 209 1.35 -5.98 -4.47
N GLY A 210 2.67 -6.02 -4.56
CA GLY A 210 3.57 -5.04 -3.95
C GLY A 210 3.40 -3.64 -4.53
N MET A 211 3.20 -3.52 -5.84
CA MET A 211 2.87 -2.25 -6.48
C MET A 211 1.55 -1.69 -5.97
N PHE A 212 0.53 -2.54 -5.85
CA PHE A 212 -0.77 -2.12 -5.29
C PHE A 212 -0.61 -1.56 -3.87
N VAL A 213 0.11 -2.27 -3.01
CA VAL A 213 0.33 -1.84 -1.61
C VAL A 213 1.14 -0.53 -1.54
N ALA A 214 2.20 -0.42 -2.35
CA ALA A 214 3.02 0.79 -2.39
C ALA A 214 2.23 2.00 -2.88
N LEU A 215 1.43 1.85 -3.94
CA LEU A 215 0.56 2.91 -4.46
C LEU A 215 -0.50 3.32 -3.45
N ASP A 216 -1.14 2.38 -2.79
CA ASP A 216 -2.16 2.65 -1.77
C ASP A 216 -1.56 3.47 -0.61
N TYR A 217 -0.38 3.10 -0.13
CA TYR A 217 0.30 3.82 0.93
C TYR A 217 0.72 5.24 0.50
N VAL A 218 1.32 5.37 -0.66
CA VAL A 218 1.69 6.68 -1.23
C VAL A 218 0.45 7.54 -1.45
N TRP A 219 -0.63 6.95 -1.96
CA TRP A 219 -1.88 7.68 -2.19
C TRP A 219 -2.46 8.25 -0.90
N ASP A 220 -2.51 7.48 0.17
CA ASP A 220 -2.94 7.97 1.47
C ASP A 220 -2.02 9.11 1.98
N LYS A 221 -0.73 8.97 1.77
CA LYS A 221 0.25 10.01 2.13
C LYS A 221 0.03 11.32 1.36
N THR A 222 -0.36 11.24 0.09
CA THR A 222 -0.65 12.44 -0.72
C THR A 222 -1.85 13.23 -0.21
N LYS A 223 -2.77 12.59 0.52
CA LYS A 223 -3.95 13.24 1.12
C LYS A 223 -3.63 13.99 2.42
N GLU A 224 -2.49 13.69 3.04
CA GLU A 224 -2.04 14.38 4.24
C GLU A 224 -1.45 15.74 3.89
N ASN A 225 -1.60 16.71 4.80
CA ASN A 225 -0.98 18.04 4.70
C ASN A 225 -1.11 18.67 3.30
N ARG A 226 -2.33 18.90 2.86
CA ARG A 226 -2.68 19.40 1.51
C ARG A 226 -1.93 20.66 1.05
N PRO A 227 -1.57 21.64 1.91
CA PRO A 227 -0.77 22.79 1.48
C PRO A 227 0.59 22.42 0.89
N VAL A 228 1.14 21.25 1.24
CA VAL A 228 2.39 20.76 0.65
C VAL A 228 2.08 20.06 -0.66
N GLU A 229 2.59 20.58 -1.76
CA GLU A 229 2.49 19.93 -3.06
C GLU A 229 3.26 18.60 -3.07
N LYS A 230 2.68 17.61 -3.71
CA LYS A 230 3.24 16.27 -3.80
C LYS A 230 3.29 15.79 -5.25
N ALA A 231 4.33 15.03 -5.58
CA ALA A 231 4.50 14.41 -6.88
C ALA A 231 4.80 12.92 -6.71
N VAL A 232 4.09 12.10 -7.44
CA VAL A 232 4.29 10.65 -7.49
C VAL A 232 4.83 10.27 -8.86
N PHE A 233 5.95 9.58 -8.87
CA PHE A 233 6.58 9.05 -10.07
C PHE A 233 6.55 7.53 -10.03
N ILE A 234 6.14 6.92 -11.13
CA ILE A 234 6.13 5.47 -11.28
C ILE A 234 6.98 5.15 -12.50
N ASP A 235 8.14 4.54 -12.28
CA ASP A 235 8.95 4.04 -13.36
C ASP A 235 8.36 2.72 -13.87
N GLU A 236 8.49 2.45 -15.17
CA GLU A 236 7.99 1.21 -15.80
C GLU A 236 6.51 0.91 -15.48
N CYS A 237 5.65 1.95 -15.50
CA CYS A 237 4.24 1.85 -15.09
C CYS A 237 3.42 0.86 -15.93
N TRP A 238 3.91 0.43 -17.08
CA TRP A 238 3.28 -0.60 -17.91
C TRP A 238 3.15 -1.95 -17.19
N GLN A 239 3.97 -2.19 -16.16
CA GLN A 239 3.84 -3.36 -15.29
C GLN A 239 2.49 -3.44 -14.56
N LEU A 240 1.76 -2.30 -14.48
CA LEU A 240 0.43 -2.25 -13.88
C LEU A 240 -0.68 -2.63 -14.86
N ILE A 241 -0.39 -2.64 -16.16
CA ILE A 241 -1.39 -2.74 -17.24
C ILE A 241 -1.35 -4.11 -17.92
N GLY A 242 -0.31 -4.92 -17.65
CA GLY A 242 -0.06 -6.22 -18.24
C GLY A 242 -0.87 -7.37 -17.68
#